data_05943c2a79faee8020b6b6650992f9f8
#
_entry.id   05943c2a79faee8020b6b6650992f9f8
#
_cell.length_a   1.000
_cell.length_b   1.000
_cell.length_c   1.000
_cell.angle_alpha   90.00
_cell.angle_beta   90.00
_cell.angle_gamma   90.00
#
_symmetry.space_group_name_H-M   'P 1'
#
loop_
_entity.id
_entity.type
_entity.pdbx_description
1 polymer ?
#
loop_
_entity_poly.entity_id
_entity_poly.type
_entity_poly.pdbx_seq_one_letter_code
_entity_poly.pdbx_strand_id
1 'polypeptide(L)'
;MKQCSFKQKNMIKLTAKEEEVMEYIWRLGECTPKEVHQLYPEPRPLINGIQNAFQALERKGYLTHRQQGRGYIYQPIVEKQEYGRGKLGSFVDRYFDGSCLSVVSQFVSEERLTEAELMQFLTDLMKKK
;
A
#
# COMPACT_ATOMS: atom_id res chain seq x y z
N MET A 1 -4.06 -26.79 -8.08
CA MET A 1 -3.89 -25.85 -7.06
C MET A 1 -3.83 -24.42 -7.53
N LYS A 2 -4.37 -23.55 -6.79
CA LYS A 2 -4.40 -22.20 -7.21
C LYS A 2 -3.07 -21.55 -7.13
N GLN A 3 -2.77 -20.77 -8.11
CA GLN A 3 -1.58 -19.98 -8.05
C GLN A 3 -1.68 -18.98 -6.94
N CYS A 4 -0.55 -18.53 -6.51
CA CYS A 4 -0.47 -17.54 -5.49
C CYS A 4 -0.60 -16.15 -6.05
N SER A 5 -1.46 -15.97 -7.00
CA SER A 5 -1.65 -14.64 -7.54
C SER A 5 -2.84 -14.00 -6.85
N PHE A 6 -2.66 -12.78 -6.45
CA PHE A 6 -3.72 -12.03 -5.83
C PHE A 6 -4.58 -11.41 -6.90
N LYS A 7 -5.86 -11.59 -6.77
CA LYS A 7 -6.75 -10.89 -7.65
C LYS A 7 -6.73 -9.45 -7.28
N GLN A 8 -6.16 -8.67 -8.15
CA GLN A 8 -6.15 -7.26 -7.94
C GLN A 8 -7.27 -6.65 -8.71
N LYS A 9 -7.96 -5.75 -8.08
CA LYS A 9 -8.71 -4.83 -8.85
C LYS A 9 -7.72 -4.13 -9.73
N ASN A 10 -8.14 -3.66 -10.85
CA ASN A 10 -7.26 -2.99 -11.78
C ASN A 10 -6.77 -1.69 -11.17
N MET A 11 -5.88 -1.81 -10.21
CA MET A 11 -5.31 -0.64 -9.58
C MET A 11 -4.25 -0.05 -10.49
N ILE A 12 -4.36 1.23 -10.73
CA ILE A 12 -3.41 1.92 -11.58
C ILE A 12 -2.13 2.11 -10.79
N LYS A 13 -1.01 1.89 -11.46
CA LYS A 13 0.28 1.96 -10.82
C LYS A 13 0.58 3.38 -10.38
N LEU A 14 1.13 3.50 -9.19
CA LEU A 14 1.53 4.80 -8.65
C LEU A 14 2.99 5.06 -8.94
N THR A 15 3.31 6.32 -9.13
CA THR A 15 4.71 6.74 -9.16
C THR A 15 5.28 6.70 -7.74
N ALA A 16 6.62 6.77 -7.66
CA ALA A 16 7.26 6.75 -6.35
C ALA A 16 6.78 7.91 -5.48
N LYS A 17 6.63 9.09 -6.08
CA LYS A 17 6.16 10.24 -5.33
C LYS A 17 4.72 10.07 -4.86
N GLU A 18 3.87 9.53 -5.72
CA GLU A 18 2.49 9.28 -5.35
C GLU A 18 2.39 8.28 -4.23
N GLU A 19 3.22 7.26 -4.27
CA GLU A 19 3.25 6.25 -3.22
C GLU A 19 3.67 6.87 -1.89
N GLU A 20 4.66 7.74 -1.93
CA GLU A 20 5.13 8.43 -0.75
C GLU A 20 4.02 9.29 -0.14
N VAL A 21 3.31 10.03 -0.98
CA VAL A 21 2.20 10.85 -0.51
C VAL A 21 1.11 9.98 0.10
N MET A 22 0.80 8.83 -0.53
CA MET A 22 -0.19 7.93 0.03
C MET A 22 0.21 7.40 1.40
N GLU A 23 1.51 7.20 1.65
CA GLU A 23 1.94 6.76 2.96
C GLU A 23 1.51 7.74 4.04
N TYR A 24 1.67 9.02 3.77
CA TYR A 24 1.24 10.03 4.72
C TYR A 24 -0.28 10.07 4.85
N ILE A 25 -0.97 9.91 3.72
CA ILE A 25 -2.43 9.93 3.73
C ILE A 25 -2.98 8.77 4.56
N TRP A 26 -2.42 7.58 4.37
CA TRP A 26 -2.87 6.43 5.15
C TRP A 26 -2.63 6.64 6.63
N ARG A 27 -1.54 7.31 6.97
CA ARG A 27 -1.22 7.57 8.36
C ARG A 27 -2.23 8.54 8.99
N LEU A 28 -2.66 9.54 8.23
CA LEU A 28 -3.58 10.55 8.73
C LEU A 28 -5.04 10.15 8.62
N GLY A 29 -5.38 9.33 7.64
CA GLY A 29 -6.77 9.08 7.30
C GLY A 29 -7.31 10.22 6.48
N GLU A 30 -8.35 10.90 6.96
CA GLU A 30 -8.83 12.09 6.27
C GLU A 30 -7.84 13.21 6.44
N CYS A 31 -7.55 13.91 5.37
CA CYS A 31 -6.53 14.94 5.44
C CYS A 31 -6.60 15.91 4.27
N THR A 32 -5.83 16.97 4.38
CA THR A 32 -5.68 17.96 3.31
C THR A 32 -4.25 17.90 2.80
N PRO A 33 -4.01 18.43 1.59
CA PRO A 33 -2.64 18.49 1.10
C PRO A 33 -1.71 19.28 2.02
N LYS A 34 -2.23 20.30 2.67
CA LYS A 34 -1.42 21.08 3.58
C LYS A 34 -0.94 20.24 4.76
N GLU A 35 -1.83 19.40 5.29
CA GLU A 35 -1.45 18.55 6.41
C GLU A 35 -0.36 17.56 6.01
N VAL A 36 -0.49 16.97 4.83
CA VAL A 36 0.55 16.06 4.36
C VAL A 36 1.86 16.80 4.15
N HIS A 37 1.77 17.99 3.56
CA HIS A 37 2.96 18.80 3.31
C HIS A 37 3.72 19.04 4.62
N GLN A 38 3.01 19.29 5.69
CA GLN A 38 3.63 19.58 6.98
C GLN A 38 4.31 18.36 7.60
N LEU A 39 3.94 17.17 7.19
CA LEU A 39 4.57 15.96 7.71
C LEU A 39 5.90 15.65 7.04
N TYR A 40 6.17 16.24 5.89
CA TYR A 40 7.44 15.99 5.21
C TYR A 40 8.59 16.61 5.99
N PRO A 41 9.71 15.91 6.07
CA PRO A 41 10.90 16.52 6.68
C PRO A 41 11.50 17.58 5.78
N GLU A 42 12.31 18.43 6.38
CA GLU A 42 13.00 19.45 5.60
C GLU A 42 14.14 18.81 4.83
N PRO A 43 14.42 19.27 3.62
CA PRO A 43 13.67 20.27 2.89
C PRO A 43 12.38 19.71 2.33
N ARG A 44 11.29 20.41 2.57
CA ARG A 44 9.98 19.96 2.10
C ARG A 44 9.81 20.18 0.62
N PRO A 45 9.10 19.29 -0.07
CA PRO A 45 8.72 19.57 -1.45
C PRO A 45 7.76 20.75 -1.50
N LEU A 46 7.60 21.32 -2.68
CA LEU A 46 6.67 22.43 -2.85
C LEU A 46 5.25 21.95 -2.63
N ILE A 47 4.43 22.80 -2.03
CA ILE A 47 3.04 22.44 -1.78
C ILE A 47 2.30 22.14 -3.08
N ASN A 48 2.65 22.82 -4.17
CA ASN A 48 2.00 22.55 -5.45
C ASN A 48 2.24 21.11 -5.91
N GLY A 49 3.44 20.57 -5.65
CA GLY A 49 3.71 19.19 -5.98
C GLY A 49 2.85 18.23 -5.20
N ILE A 50 2.62 18.55 -3.92
CA ILE A 50 1.76 17.72 -3.10
C ILE A 50 0.32 17.78 -3.58
N GLN A 51 -0.15 19.00 -3.92
CA GLN A 51 -1.51 19.13 -4.43
C GLN A 51 -1.70 18.39 -5.74
N ASN A 52 -0.70 18.45 -6.62
CA ASN A 52 -0.77 17.72 -7.88
C ASN A 52 -0.82 16.22 -7.64
N ALA A 53 -0.08 15.74 -6.65
CA ALA A 53 -0.10 14.33 -6.31
C ALA A 53 -1.49 13.90 -5.81
N PHE A 54 -2.12 14.74 -4.98
CA PHE A 54 -3.48 14.43 -4.53
C PHE A 54 -4.44 14.33 -5.71
N GLN A 55 -4.33 15.25 -6.65
CA GLN A 55 -5.21 15.22 -7.82
C GLN A 55 -4.97 14.00 -8.67
N ALA A 56 -3.70 13.63 -8.85
CA ALA A 56 -3.38 12.44 -9.61
C ALA A 56 -3.89 11.19 -8.92
N LEU A 57 -3.77 11.12 -7.61
CA LEU A 57 -4.25 9.98 -6.85
C LEU A 57 -5.76 9.84 -6.95
N GLU A 58 -6.45 10.97 -6.95
CA GLU A 58 -7.89 10.91 -7.10
C GLU A 58 -8.28 10.42 -8.49
N ARG A 59 -7.60 10.90 -9.52
CA ARG A 59 -7.86 10.44 -10.88
C ARG A 59 -7.61 8.95 -11.02
N LYS A 60 -6.63 8.44 -10.30
CA LYS A 60 -6.27 7.01 -10.35
C LYS A 60 -7.18 6.15 -9.48
N GLY A 61 -8.10 6.75 -8.76
CA GLY A 61 -9.06 6.00 -7.97
C GLY A 61 -8.61 5.64 -6.58
N TYR A 62 -7.59 6.29 -6.06
CA TYR A 62 -7.08 6.01 -4.72
C TYR A 62 -7.68 6.92 -3.66
N LEU A 63 -8.12 8.09 -4.06
CA LEU A 63 -8.67 9.08 -3.14
C LEU A 63 -10.01 9.56 -3.62
N THR A 64 -10.81 10.01 -2.67
CA THR A 64 -11.98 10.81 -2.96
C THR A 64 -11.93 12.03 -2.05
N HIS A 65 -12.74 13.03 -2.35
CA HIS A 65 -12.75 14.22 -1.52
C HIS A 65 -14.18 14.70 -1.33
N ARG A 66 -14.36 15.49 -0.28
CA ARG A 66 -15.61 16.19 -0.08
C ARG A 66 -15.28 17.61 0.35
N GLN A 67 -16.24 18.49 0.12
CA GLN A 67 -16.06 19.87 0.52
C GLN A 67 -16.27 20.00 2.03
N GLN A 68 -15.39 20.76 2.65
CA GLN A 68 -15.51 21.05 4.07
C GLN A 68 -15.11 22.49 4.27
N GLY A 69 -16.11 23.33 4.61
CA GLY A 69 -15.85 24.75 4.66
C GLY A 69 -15.46 25.29 3.29
N ARG A 70 -14.36 26.00 3.24
CA ARG A 70 -13.87 26.57 1.98
C ARG A 70 -12.90 25.66 1.26
N GLY A 71 -12.54 24.56 1.86
CA GLY A 71 -11.57 23.68 1.25
C GLY A 71 -12.14 22.30 1.05
N TYR A 72 -11.25 21.39 0.74
CA TYR A 72 -11.60 20.01 0.50
C TYR A 72 -10.82 19.11 1.44
N ILE A 73 -11.47 18.07 1.92
CA ILE A 73 -10.78 17.07 2.71
C ILE A 73 -10.79 15.78 1.89
N TYR A 74 -9.65 15.12 1.84
CA TYR A 74 -9.46 13.91 1.07
C TYR A 74 -9.43 12.70 1.98
N GLN A 75 -9.89 11.57 1.46
CA GLN A 75 -9.82 10.33 2.21
C GLN A 75 -9.46 9.20 1.26
N PRO A 76 -8.75 8.19 1.74
CA PRO A 76 -8.37 7.08 0.88
C PRO A 76 -9.56 6.17 0.60
N ILE A 77 -9.67 5.74 -0.64
CA ILE A 77 -10.61 4.70 -1.03
C ILE A 77 -9.94 3.35 -0.99
N VAL A 78 -8.67 3.30 -1.38
CA VAL A 78 -7.88 2.08 -1.34
C VAL A 78 -7.11 2.07 -0.05
N GLU A 79 -7.32 1.03 0.76
CA GLU A 79 -6.62 0.94 2.04
C GLU A 79 -5.19 0.48 1.85
N LYS A 80 -4.35 0.79 2.84
CA LYS A 80 -2.94 0.47 2.76
C LYS A 80 -2.71 -1.03 2.57
N GLN A 81 -3.43 -1.85 3.30
CA GLN A 81 -3.25 -3.29 3.19
C GLN A 81 -3.71 -3.81 1.84
N GLU A 82 -4.76 -3.24 1.30
CA GLU A 82 -5.23 -3.63 -0.03
C GLU A 82 -4.18 -3.31 -1.08
N TYR A 83 -3.60 -2.13 -1.00
CA TYR A 83 -2.54 -1.75 -1.91
C TYR A 83 -1.33 -2.66 -1.76
N GLY A 84 -0.97 -2.95 -0.50
CA GLY A 84 0.16 -3.82 -0.23
C GLY A 84 -0.02 -5.23 -0.79
N ARG A 85 -1.24 -5.75 -0.67
CA ARG A 85 -1.51 -7.08 -1.23
C ARG A 85 -1.34 -7.10 -2.73
N GLY A 86 -1.81 -6.04 -3.40
CA GLY A 86 -1.63 -5.97 -4.84
C GLY A 86 -0.17 -5.90 -5.25
N LYS A 87 0.60 -5.08 -4.53
CA LYS A 87 2.02 -4.96 -4.80
C LYS A 87 2.74 -6.27 -4.53
N LEU A 88 2.38 -6.93 -3.45
CA LEU A 88 3.00 -8.21 -3.12
C LEU A 88 2.71 -9.24 -4.20
N GLY A 89 1.47 -9.32 -4.65
CA GLY A 89 1.12 -10.26 -5.70
C GLY A 89 1.91 -10.01 -6.97
N SER A 90 2.00 -8.75 -7.38
CA SER A 90 2.78 -8.40 -8.56
C SER A 90 4.25 -8.76 -8.37
N PHE A 91 4.77 -8.53 -7.19
CA PHE A 91 6.16 -8.84 -6.89
C PHE A 91 6.42 -10.34 -7.00
N VAL A 92 5.52 -11.15 -6.43
CA VAL A 92 5.67 -12.60 -6.48
C VAL A 92 5.59 -13.09 -7.92
N ASP A 93 4.64 -12.56 -8.69
CA ASP A 93 4.49 -12.98 -10.08
C ASP A 93 5.72 -12.62 -10.91
N ARG A 94 6.28 -11.44 -10.65
CA ARG A 94 7.38 -10.96 -11.47
C ARG A 94 8.72 -11.61 -11.12
N TYR A 95 8.99 -11.77 -9.84
CA TYR A 95 10.33 -12.18 -9.40
C TYR A 95 10.39 -13.62 -8.92
N PHE A 96 9.27 -14.24 -8.65
CA PHE A 96 9.25 -15.61 -8.13
C PHE A 96 8.34 -16.51 -8.95
N ASP A 97 8.05 -16.10 -10.17
CA ASP A 97 7.25 -16.88 -11.11
C ASP A 97 5.93 -17.36 -10.51
N GLY A 98 5.34 -16.51 -9.65
CA GLY A 98 4.06 -16.82 -9.04
C GLY A 98 4.13 -17.79 -7.87
N SER A 99 5.33 -18.14 -7.43
CA SER A 99 5.47 -19.14 -6.36
C SER A 99 5.56 -18.48 -5.01
N CYS A 100 4.49 -18.56 -4.25
CA CYS A 100 4.49 -18.05 -2.88
C CYS A 100 5.40 -18.86 -1.98
N LEU A 101 5.52 -20.16 -2.26
CA LEU A 101 6.41 -20.98 -1.46
C LEU A 101 7.86 -20.56 -1.61
N SER A 102 8.24 -20.11 -2.80
CA SER A 102 9.59 -19.58 -2.99
C SER A 102 9.84 -18.36 -2.14
N VAL A 103 8.83 -17.49 -2.01
CA VAL A 103 8.96 -16.31 -1.17
C VAL A 103 9.14 -16.69 0.28
N VAL A 104 8.32 -17.62 0.77
CA VAL A 104 8.41 -18.07 2.14
C VAL A 104 9.77 -18.71 2.40
N SER A 105 10.21 -19.54 1.46
CA SER A 105 11.49 -20.20 1.59
C SER A 105 12.62 -19.18 1.70
N GLN A 106 12.55 -18.12 0.92
CA GLN A 106 13.56 -17.07 0.97
C GLN A 106 13.58 -16.39 2.34
N PHE A 107 12.40 -16.11 2.89
CA PHE A 107 12.33 -15.48 4.19
C PHE A 107 12.91 -16.36 5.29
N VAL A 108 12.65 -17.67 5.20
CA VAL A 108 13.22 -18.59 6.18
C VAL A 108 14.72 -18.66 6.05
N SER A 109 15.23 -18.73 4.84
CA SER A 109 16.68 -18.85 4.63
C SER A 109 17.40 -17.59 5.07
N GLU A 110 16.76 -16.43 5.02
CA GLU A 110 17.35 -15.18 5.48
C GLU A 110 17.10 -14.91 6.95
N GLU A 111 16.48 -15.86 7.63
CA GLU A 111 16.19 -15.76 9.06
C GLU A 111 15.26 -14.62 9.40
N ARG A 112 14.48 -14.17 8.43
CA ARG A 112 13.44 -13.18 8.69
C ARG A 112 12.20 -13.82 9.26
N LEU A 113 12.08 -15.12 9.07
CA LEU A 113 10.94 -15.90 9.53
C LEU A 113 11.49 -17.24 10.00
N THR A 114 11.26 -17.57 11.25
CA THR A 114 11.73 -18.85 11.77
C THR A 114 10.73 -19.94 11.44
N GLU A 115 11.23 -21.17 11.45
CA GLU A 115 10.37 -22.30 11.24
C GLU A 115 9.29 -22.39 12.32
N ALA A 116 9.66 -22.03 13.55
CA ALA A 116 8.69 -22.06 14.64
C ALA A 116 7.55 -21.06 14.41
N GLU A 117 7.92 -19.86 13.96
CA GLU A 117 6.90 -18.85 13.66
C GLU A 117 5.99 -19.32 12.53
N LEU A 118 6.57 -19.91 11.50
CA LEU A 118 5.79 -20.39 10.38
C LEU A 118 4.83 -21.50 10.81
N MET A 119 5.32 -22.43 11.60
CA MET A 119 4.48 -23.53 12.06
C MET A 119 3.34 -23.01 12.93
N GLN A 120 3.64 -22.03 13.80
CA GLN A 120 2.61 -21.46 14.65
C GLN A 120 1.55 -20.76 13.79
N PHE A 121 1.98 -20.03 12.79
CA PHE A 121 1.06 -19.35 11.90
C PHE A 121 0.16 -20.34 11.18
N LEU A 122 0.72 -21.42 10.67
CA LEU A 122 -0.05 -22.42 9.95
C LEU A 122 -1.05 -23.11 10.88
N THR A 123 -0.62 -23.39 12.10
CA THR A 123 -1.51 -24.01 13.08
C THR A 123 -2.68 -23.12 13.39
N ASP A 124 -2.41 -21.83 13.62
CA ASP A 124 -3.46 -20.86 13.92
C ASP A 124 -4.42 -20.72 12.74
N LEU A 125 -3.87 -20.72 11.55
CA LEU A 125 -4.68 -20.59 10.35
C LEU A 125 -5.64 -21.78 10.21
N MET A 126 -5.15 -22.96 10.48
CA MET A 126 -5.96 -24.16 10.37
C MET A 126 -7.05 -24.20 11.44
N LYS A 127 -6.79 -23.63 12.59
CA LYS A 127 -7.79 -23.60 13.65
C LYS A 127 -8.95 -22.67 13.33
N LYS A 128 -8.73 -21.70 12.48
CA LYS A 128 -9.78 -20.74 12.16
C LYS A 128 -10.81 -21.24 11.19
N LYS A 129 -10.62 -22.40 10.68
CA LYS A 129 -11.57 -22.96 9.71
C LYS A 129 -12.84 -23.48 10.33
#